data_ca09d9abfd6a42d12938051c9cdb0990
#
_entry.id   ca09d9abfd6a42d12938051c9cdb0990
#
_cell.length_a   1.000
_cell.length_b   1.000
_cell.length_c   1.000
_cell.angle_alpha   90.00
_cell.angle_beta   90.00
_cell.angle_gamma   90.00
#
_symmetry.space_group_name_H-M   'P 1'
#
loop_
_entity.id
_entity.type
_entity.pdbx_description
1 polymer ?
#
loop_
_entity_poly.entity_id
_entity_poly.type
_entity_poly.pdbx_seq_one_letter_code
_entity_poly.pdbx_strand_id
1 'polypeptide(L)'
;MQRRTLAALPALAMGLALGLASPAGHAQGKTLKVVAHADVKILDPTFTTAYISRNFGYMVYDMPFGLDEKGQPRPQMVDKYTTSKDGKLWTFTLRPDLKFSDGSPVRAADVVASMQRWTSKDSIGRAMTAISSPEWKTVDDRTFTLALKEPFGMVLEGMAKPSGFPPVVLPERLAKMPTSQPLTEVLGSGPYLFKRDEWVPGNKAVFVKNPYYVPRNEPASGLAGGKKVAFDRVEWYYIPDANSAVAALRKGEMDLIEQVPPDYINPLRADANVKLVPSGAWQGWMVMNQLHPPFNNPKIRQAVLKAVDQDKFMAAMGYPKDLRVTNCATFFICGSAHETFAGAEPWRRPDSAKAKQLLAEAGYKGERVVLLVPSDITYLNAEALMAAQTMRSIGMNVDMQTSDWATIGARRAKKEAPDAGGWNMYVTVAGSFDADSPITNAYLSAACGTALPGWPCDKELDELRTAWLKETDRAKRKQLLDRFHERAFEALPYISVGQYSPAMAVRKEVKGSEKMWGGLPLIWNLHK
;
A
#
# COMPACT_ATOMS: atom_id res chain seq x y z
N MET A 1 -51.52 -12.70 91.37
CA MET A 1 -52.77 -12.59 90.66
C MET A 1 -53.04 -11.16 90.24
N GLN A 2 -52.44 -10.70 89.17
CA GLN A 2 -52.77 -9.38 88.57
C GLN A 2 -52.68 -9.49 87.05
N ARG A 3 -53.83 -9.32 86.42
CA ARG A 3 -53.93 -9.18 84.96
C ARG A 3 -53.43 -7.79 84.56
N ARG A 4 -52.53 -7.71 83.63
CA ARG A 4 -52.15 -6.43 82.93
C ARG A 4 -52.63 -6.54 81.49
N THR A 5 -53.52 -5.65 81.16
CA THR A 5 -54.04 -5.33 79.84
C THR A 5 -52.98 -4.62 79.00
N LEU A 6 -52.66 -5.12 77.79
CA LEU A 6 -51.84 -4.49 76.80
C LEU A 6 -52.73 -3.76 75.79
N ALA A 7 -52.52 -2.45 75.67
CA ALA A 7 -53.15 -1.57 74.66
C ALA A 7 -52.39 -1.69 73.30
N ALA A 8 -53.17 -1.92 72.24
CA ALA A 8 -52.66 -1.92 70.87
C ALA A 8 -52.60 -0.53 70.30
N LEU A 9 -51.42 -0.08 69.77
CA LEU A 9 -51.24 1.09 68.96
C LEU A 9 -51.24 0.71 67.45
N PRO A 10 -51.87 1.48 66.55
CA PRO A 10 -51.85 1.20 65.11
C PRO A 10 -50.55 1.66 64.51
N ALA A 11 -49.84 0.79 63.78
CA ALA A 11 -48.66 1.09 63.00
C ALA A 11 -49.07 1.76 61.67
N LEU A 12 -48.64 2.99 61.48
CA LEU A 12 -48.74 3.77 60.22
C LEU A 12 -47.70 3.20 59.20
N ALA A 13 -48.16 2.50 58.18
CA ALA A 13 -47.31 2.00 57.09
C ALA A 13 -46.95 3.19 56.13
N MET A 14 -45.74 3.67 56.25
CA MET A 14 -45.16 4.68 55.33
C MET A 14 -44.50 3.91 54.18
N GLY A 15 -45.18 3.81 53.00
CA GLY A 15 -44.67 3.19 51.80
C GLY A 15 -43.54 4.01 51.17
N LEU A 16 -42.30 3.53 51.32
CA LEU A 16 -41.12 4.07 50.59
C LEU A 16 -41.18 3.51 49.16
N ALA A 17 -41.65 4.33 48.20
CA ALA A 17 -41.47 4.05 46.77
C ALA A 17 -40.00 4.23 46.40
N LEU A 18 -39.19 3.17 46.46
CA LEU A 18 -37.87 3.11 45.80
C LEU A 18 -38.09 3.10 44.30
N GLY A 19 -37.96 4.28 43.68
CA GLY A 19 -37.81 4.41 42.22
C GLY A 19 -36.57 3.64 41.75
N LEU A 20 -36.77 2.51 41.11
CA LEU A 20 -35.77 1.80 40.32
C LEU A 20 -35.38 2.72 39.15
N ALA A 21 -34.40 3.64 39.38
CA ALA A 21 -33.67 4.27 38.30
C ALA A 21 -32.88 3.15 37.60
N SER A 22 -33.45 2.57 36.54
CA SER A 22 -32.67 1.76 35.61
C SER A 22 -31.48 2.56 35.15
N PRO A 23 -30.23 2.08 35.30
CA PRO A 23 -29.09 2.76 34.69
C PRO A 23 -29.39 2.82 33.20
N ALA A 24 -29.44 4.03 32.64
CA ALA A 24 -29.49 4.23 31.20
C ALA A 24 -28.35 3.42 30.61
N GLY A 25 -28.66 2.29 30.02
CA GLY A 25 -27.69 1.48 29.31
C GLY A 25 -27.09 2.38 28.26
N HIS A 26 -25.85 2.78 28.45
CA HIS A 26 -25.07 3.40 27.39
C HIS A 26 -25.09 2.39 26.25
N ALA A 27 -25.78 2.71 25.18
CA ALA A 27 -25.74 1.91 23.96
C ALA A 27 -24.26 1.74 23.63
N GLN A 28 -23.75 0.53 23.82
CA GLN A 28 -22.36 0.19 23.58
C GLN A 28 -22.11 0.49 22.10
N GLY A 29 -21.34 1.54 21.80
CA GLY A 29 -21.09 2.00 20.45
C GLY A 29 -20.56 0.86 19.57
N LYS A 30 -20.94 0.84 18.30
CA LYS A 30 -20.55 -0.24 17.37
C LYS A 30 -19.05 -0.31 17.23
N THR A 31 -18.44 -1.41 17.64
CA THR A 31 -17.00 -1.67 17.54
C THR A 31 -16.70 -2.64 16.38
N LEU A 32 -15.67 -2.34 15.60
CA LEU A 32 -15.06 -3.22 14.61
C LEU A 32 -13.70 -3.69 15.12
N LYS A 33 -13.47 -5.00 15.16
CA LYS A 33 -12.21 -5.60 15.58
C LYS A 33 -11.48 -6.22 14.38
N VAL A 34 -10.28 -5.74 14.11
CA VAL A 34 -9.49 -6.10 12.93
C VAL A 34 -8.17 -6.73 13.36
N VAL A 35 -7.83 -7.87 12.79
CA VAL A 35 -6.46 -8.40 12.83
C VAL A 35 -5.69 -7.69 11.73
N ALA A 36 -4.81 -6.77 12.11
CA ALA A 36 -3.95 -6.03 11.19
C ALA A 36 -2.81 -6.92 10.67
N HIS A 37 -2.36 -6.66 9.43
CA HIS A 37 -1.29 -7.46 8.80
C HIS A 37 0.08 -7.28 9.48
N ALA A 38 0.27 -6.21 10.24
CA ALA A 38 1.49 -5.90 10.97
C ALA A 38 1.21 -5.02 12.19
N ASP A 39 2.16 -4.96 13.13
CA ASP A 39 2.12 -4.03 14.25
C ASP A 39 2.37 -2.59 13.81
N VAL A 40 1.57 -1.65 14.32
CA VAL A 40 1.73 -0.21 14.04
C VAL A 40 2.82 0.38 14.95
N LYS A 41 4.05 0.42 14.47
CA LYS A 41 5.21 1.00 15.21
C LYS A 41 5.49 2.46 14.86
N ILE A 42 5.28 2.84 13.59
CA ILE A 42 5.51 4.20 13.09
C ILE A 42 4.18 4.81 12.70
N LEU A 43 3.78 5.89 13.39
CA LEU A 43 2.49 6.56 13.22
C LEU A 43 2.52 7.66 12.13
N ASP A 44 3.67 7.89 11.51
CA ASP A 44 3.88 8.90 10.46
C ASP A 44 3.93 8.25 9.07
N PRO A 45 2.85 8.34 8.26
CA PRO A 45 2.82 7.79 6.91
C PRO A 45 3.68 8.60 5.92
N THR A 46 4.16 9.80 6.31
CA THR A 46 5.06 10.62 5.50
C THR A 46 6.54 10.29 5.73
N PHE A 47 6.84 9.44 6.72
CA PHE A 47 8.19 9.03 7.06
C PHE A 47 8.60 7.68 6.46
N THR A 48 7.68 6.72 6.37
CA THR A 48 7.93 5.34 5.96
C THR A 48 6.99 4.89 4.84
N THR A 49 7.44 3.95 4.02
CA THR A 49 6.62 3.28 3.00
C THR A 49 5.90 2.03 3.53
N ALA A 50 5.99 1.74 4.84
CA ALA A 50 5.34 0.59 5.45
C ALA A 50 3.81 0.66 5.30
N TYR A 51 3.21 -0.40 4.76
CA TYR A 51 1.77 -0.45 4.48
C TYR A 51 0.90 -0.27 5.72
N ILE A 52 1.35 -0.76 6.88
CA ILE A 52 0.59 -0.56 8.12
C ILE A 52 0.56 0.92 8.53
N SER A 53 1.66 1.68 8.37
CA SER A 53 1.69 3.13 8.62
C SER A 53 0.84 3.89 7.60
N ARG A 54 0.82 3.45 6.34
CA ARG A 54 -0.08 3.98 5.30
C ARG A 54 -1.55 3.78 5.69
N ASN A 55 -1.93 2.55 6.07
CA ASN A 55 -3.31 2.21 6.46
C ASN A 55 -3.73 2.99 7.72
N PHE A 56 -2.81 3.14 8.70
CA PHE A 56 -2.99 4.03 9.84
C PHE A 56 -3.27 5.47 9.37
N GLY A 57 -2.49 5.95 8.40
CA GLY A 57 -2.66 7.29 7.81
C GLY A 57 -4.07 7.53 7.30
N TYR A 58 -4.69 6.57 6.64
CA TYR A 58 -6.06 6.69 6.12
C TYR A 58 -7.14 6.69 7.19
N MET A 59 -6.86 6.17 8.39
CA MET A 59 -7.78 6.32 9.51
C MET A 59 -7.81 7.74 10.03
N VAL A 60 -6.66 8.40 10.14
CA VAL A 60 -6.49 9.64 10.92
C VAL A 60 -6.24 10.90 10.09
N TYR A 61 -5.83 10.78 8.83
CA TYR A 61 -5.57 11.91 7.94
C TYR A 61 -6.49 11.89 6.72
N ASP A 62 -6.60 13.04 6.03
CA ASP A 62 -7.21 13.13 4.71
C ASP A 62 -6.22 13.77 3.72
N MET A 63 -6.53 13.75 2.43
CA MET A 63 -5.66 14.16 1.33
C MET A 63 -6.35 15.21 0.45
N PRO A 64 -5.60 16.03 -0.32
CA PRO A 64 -6.20 16.99 -1.26
C PRO A 64 -7.07 16.31 -2.32
N PHE A 65 -6.62 15.18 -2.86
CA PHE A 65 -7.34 14.32 -3.81
C PHE A 65 -7.30 12.86 -3.32
N GLY A 66 -8.22 12.04 -3.83
CA GLY A 66 -8.21 10.58 -3.65
C GLY A 66 -8.43 9.89 -4.99
N LEU A 67 -7.86 8.71 -5.19
CA LEU A 67 -8.21 7.88 -6.34
C LEU A 67 -9.58 7.23 -6.13
N ASP A 68 -10.44 7.29 -7.15
CA ASP A 68 -11.68 6.51 -7.20
C ASP A 68 -11.39 5.03 -7.55
N GLU A 69 -12.42 4.17 -7.53
CA GLU A 69 -12.30 2.74 -7.85
C GLU A 69 -11.78 2.47 -9.27
N LYS A 70 -11.84 3.46 -10.16
CA LYS A 70 -11.31 3.39 -11.52
C LYS A 70 -9.87 3.92 -11.63
N GLY A 71 -9.23 4.24 -10.48
CA GLY A 71 -7.89 4.81 -10.44
C GLY A 71 -7.81 6.25 -10.93
N GLN A 72 -8.94 6.98 -11.00
CA GLN A 72 -8.95 8.38 -11.44
C GLN A 72 -8.87 9.32 -10.23
N PRO A 73 -7.99 10.35 -10.26
CA PRO A 73 -7.94 11.33 -9.19
C PRO A 73 -9.22 12.15 -9.12
N ARG A 74 -9.80 12.23 -7.92
CA ARG A 74 -10.99 13.02 -7.60
C ARG A 74 -10.69 13.97 -6.46
N PRO A 75 -11.27 15.19 -6.47
CA PRO A 75 -11.17 16.10 -5.35
C PRO A 75 -11.64 15.43 -4.04
N GLN A 76 -10.87 15.60 -2.94
CA GLN A 76 -11.22 15.09 -1.62
C GLN A 76 -11.31 16.25 -0.60
N MET A 77 -10.21 16.86 -0.17
CA MET A 77 -10.24 18.10 0.61
C MET A 77 -10.41 19.34 -0.30
N VAL A 78 -9.93 19.26 -1.53
CA VAL A 78 -10.17 20.26 -2.57
C VAL A 78 -11.65 20.23 -2.98
N ASP A 79 -12.26 21.40 -3.13
CA ASP A 79 -13.60 21.60 -3.68
C ASP A 79 -13.54 21.67 -5.22
N LYS A 80 -12.73 22.61 -5.72
CA LYS A 80 -12.53 22.84 -7.16
C LYS A 80 -11.10 23.24 -7.47
N TYR A 81 -10.72 23.04 -8.72
CA TYR A 81 -9.42 23.48 -9.23
C TYR A 81 -9.52 23.96 -10.67
N THR A 82 -8.53 24.74 -11.09
CA THR A 82 -8.32 25.17 -12.48
C THR A 82 -6.85 25.05 -12.84
N THR A 83 -6.57 24.92 -14.14
CA THR A 83 -5.21 24.95 -14.67
C THR A 83 -5.12 25.90 -15.86
N SER A 84 -3.97 26.56 -16.03
CA SER A 84 -3.67 27.35 -17.21
C SER A 84 -3.57 26.47 -18.46
N LYS A 85 -3.75 27.08 -19.66
CA LYS A 85 -3.72 26.34 -20.95
C LYS A 85 -2.40 25.61 -21.19
N ASP A 86 -1.29 26.16 -20.68
CA ASP A 86 0.04 25.57 -20.78
C ASP A 86 0.33 24.53 -19.68
N GLY A 87 -0.61 24.26 -18.77
CA GLY A 87 -0.48 23.30 -17.67
C GLY A 87 0.52 23.69 -16.58
N LYS A 88 0.98 24.95 -16.54
CA LYS A 88 2.04 25.42 -15.64
C LYS A 88 1.50 26.09 -14.36
N LEU A 89 0.28 26.61 -14.36
CA LEU A 89 -0.31 27.22 -13.17
C LEU A 89 -1.59 26.50 -12.80
N TRP A 90 -1.62 25.96 -11.58
CA TRP A 90 -2.78 25.30 -10.97
C TRP A 90 -3.27 26.12 -9.82
N THR A 91 -4.58 26.30 -9.72
CA THR A 91 -5.24 26.96 -8.58
C THR A 91 -6.23 26.00 -7.97
N PHE A 92 -6.15 25.81 -6.65
CA PHE A 92 -6.98 24.88 -5.87
C PHE A 92 -7.73 25.65 -4.79
N THR A 93 -9.00 25.33 -4.59
CA THR A 93 -9.82 25.87 -3.50
C THR A 93 -10.27 24.74 -2.59
N LEU A 94 -10.05 24.85 -1.29
CA LEU A 94 -10.49 23.87 -0.28
C LEU A 94 -12.00 23.93 -0.05
N ARG A 95 -12.59 22.77 0.30
CA ARG A 95 -13.96 22.74 0.83
C ARG A 95 -14.10 23.65 2.06
N PRO A 96 -15.27 24.21 2.32
CA PRO A 96 -15.53 24.90 3.60
C PRO A 96 -15.50 23.89 4.76
N ASP A 97 -15.35 24.41 5.97
CA ASP A 97 -15.56 23.70 7.24
C ASP A 97 -14.65 22.49 7.51
N LEU A 98 -13.53 22.38 6.80
CA LEU A 98 -12.51 21.36 7.08
C LEU A 98 -11.85 21.62 8.43
N LYS A 99 -11.75 20.59 9.28
CA LYS A 99 -11.17 20.68 10.61
C LYS A 99 -10.19 19.54 10.88
N PHE A 100 -9.17 19.86 11.66
CA PHE A 100 -8.35 18.86 12.32
C PHE A 100 -9.11 18.20 13.48
N SER A 101 -8.53 17.14 14.01
CA SER A 101 -9.13 16.34 15.08
C SER A 101 -9.20 17.02 16.45
N ASP A 102 -8.54 18.17 16.61
CA ASP A 102 -8.67 19.07 17.78
C ASP A 102 -9.73 20.18 17.59
N GLY A 103 -10.41 20.19 16.43
CA GLY A 103 -11.41 21.18 16.06
C GLY A 103 -10.85 22.43 15.40
N SER A 104 -9.53 22.61 15.31
CA SER A 104 -8.91 23.73 14.60
C SER A 104 -9.17 23.64 13.07
N PRO A 105 -9.30 24.78 12.36
CA PRO A 105 -9.58 24.78 10.93
C PRO A 105 -8.38 24.29 10.13
N VAL A 106 -8.63 23.51 9.05
CA VAL A 106 -7.62 23.22 8.02
C VAL A 106 -7.58 24.39 7.04
N ARG A 107 -6.39 24.92 6.81
CA ARG A 107 -6.15 26.06 5.93
C ARG A 107 -5.27 25.68 4.72
N ALA A 108 -5.28 26.53 3.72
CA ALA A 108 -4.42 26.38 2.54
C ALA A 108 -2.92 26.34 2.91
N ALA A 109 -2.49 27.05 3.96
CA ALA A 109 -1.12 27.00 4.47
C ALA A 109 -0.72 25.59 4.93
N ASP A 110 -1.64 24.84 5.57
CA ASP A 110 -1.40 23.46 5.99
C ASP A 110 -1.18 22.54 4.78
N VAL A 111 -1.99 22.72 3.75
CA VAL A 111 -1.85 21.95 2.50
C VAL A 111 -0.55 22.29 1.79
N VAL A 112 -0.21 23.58 1.67
CA VAL A 112 1.05 24.01 1.03
C VAL A 112 2.26 23.42 1.74
N ALA A 113 2.34 23.51 3.07
CA ALA A 113 3.43 22.93 3.84
C ALA A 113 3.50 21.40 3.71
N SER A 114 2.33 20.73 3.70
CA SER A 114 2.24 19.28 3.51
C SER A 114 2.71 18.86 2.13
N MET A 115 2.34 19.59 1.07
CA MET A 115 2.79 19.29 -0.30
C MET A 115 4.29 19.56 -0.48
N GLN A 116 4.84 20.57 0.15
CA GLN A 116 6.30 20.80 0.17
C GLN A 116 7.04 19.64 0.86
N ARG A 117 6.53 19.15 1.99
CA ARG A 117 7.07 17.97 2.67
C ARG A 117 6.98 16.73 1.79
N TRP A 118 5.83 16.48 1.17
CA TRP A 118 5.58 15.35 0.27
C TRP A 118 6.51 15.37 -0.94
N THR A 119 6.67 16.50 -1.64
CA THR A 119 7.55 16.62 -2.82
C THR A 119 9.01 16.31 -2.49
N SER A 120 9.45 16.49 -1.26
CA SER A 120 10.82 16.18 -0.84
C SER A 120 11.08 14.67 -0.64
N LYS A 121 10.04 13.87 -0.41
CA LYS A 121 10.13 12.44 -0.05
C LYS A 121 9.64 11.51 -1.14
N ASP A 122 8.50 11.82 -1.73
CA ASP A 122 7.81 10.94 -2.67
C ASP A 122 8.50 10.86 -4.04
N SER A 123 8.34 9.72 -4.73
CA SER A 123 8.94 9.51 -6.05
C SER A 123 8.36 10.46 -7.12
N ILE A 124 7.02 10.66 -7.12
CA ILE A 124 6.36 11.60 -8.04
C ILE A 124 6.74 13.03 -7.66
N GLY A 125 6.72 13.35 -6.36
CA GLY A 125 7.10 14.66 -5.83
C GLY A 125 8.53 15.06 -6.21
N ARG A 126 9.50 14.15 -6.02
CA ARG A 126 10.90 14.37 -6.42
C ARG A 126 11.06 14.52 -7.94
N ALA A 127 10.34 13.71 -8.73
CA ALA A 127 10.33 13.84 -10.18
C ALA A 127 9.74 15.19 -10.63
N MET A 128 8.64 15.64 -9.99
CA MET A 128 8.07 16.97 -10.21
C MET A 128 9.09 18.06 -9.88
N THR A 129 9.83 17.93 -8.77
CA THR A 129 10.89 18.89 -8.39
C THR A 129 12.01 18.93 -9.42
N ALA A 130 12.48 17.79 -9.89
CA ALA A 130 13.57 17.71 -10.87
C ALA A 130 13.18 18.26 -12.26
N ILE A 131 11.94 18.01 -12.69
CA ILE A 131 11.45 18.38 -14.03
C ILE A 131 10.90 19.80 -14.07
N SER A 132 10.10 20.19 -13.07
CA SER A 132 9.19 21.34 -13.17
C SER A 132 9.42 22.40 -12.10
N SER A 133 10.33 22.18 -11.14
CA SER A 133 10.63 23.11 -10.04
C SER A 133 9.36 23.71 -9.40
N PRO A 134 8.54 22.92 -8.71
CA PRO A 134 7.23 23.33 -8.21
C PRO A 134 7.34 24.42 -7.17
N GLU A 135 6.53 25.47 -7.31
CA GLU A 135 6.38 26.54 -6.34
C GLU A 135 4.95 26.51 -5.77
N TRP A 136 4.82 26.11 -4.50
CA TRP A 136 3.55 26.09 -3.77
C TRP A 136 3.35 27.39 -3.03
N LYS A 137 2.20 28.06 -3.20
CA LYS A 137 1.88 29.32 -2.53
C LYS A 137 0.47 29.33 -1.95
N THR A 138 0.33 29.86 -0.75
CA THR A 138 -0.96 30.21 -0.15
C THR A 138 -1.43 31.53 -0.73
N VAL A 139 -2.68 31.59 -1.20
CA VAL A 139 -3.33 32.82 -1.69
C VAL A 139 -4.20 33.42 -0.59
N ASP A 140 -5.04 32.60 0.03
CA ASP A 140 -5.89 32.93 1.17
C ASP A 140 -6.10 31.70 2.05
N ASP A 141 -6.96 31.76 3.05
CA ASP A 141 -7.22 30.64 3.99
C ASP A 141 -7.69 29.35 3.30
N ARG A 142 -8.28 29.44 2.11
CA ARG A 142 -8.83 28.28 1.38
C ARG A 142 -8.24 28.07 0.00
N THR A 143 -7.47 29.02 -0.52
CA THR A 143 -6.95 28.99 -1.87
C THR A 143 -5.42 28.89 -1.86
N PHE A 144 -4.91 27.95 -2.63
CA PHE A 144 -3.47 27.81 -2.87
C PHE A 144 -3.17 27.55 -4.35
N THR A 145 -1.95 27.81 -4.74
CA THR A 145 -1.48 27.62 -6.12
C THR A 145 -0.24 26.73 -6.17
N LEU A 146 -0.08 26.06 -7.31
CA LEU A 146 1.13 25.38 -7.74
C LEU A 146 1.57 25.99 -9.06
N ALA A 147 2.72 26.64 -9.09
CA ALA A 147 3.37 27.11 -10.31
C ALA A 147 4.52 26.16 -10.68
N LEU A 148 4.62 25.83 -11.97
CA LEU A 148 5.60 24.91 -12.55
C LEU A 148 6.39 25.62 -13.65
N LYS A 149 7.71 25.43 -13.74
CA LYS A 149 8.51 25.94 -14.86
C LYS A 149 8.20 25.18 -16.15
N GLU A 150 8.03 23.87 -16.05
CA GLU A 150 7.63 22.99 -17.14
C GLU A 150 6.35 22.23 -16.78
N PRO A 151 5.47 21.90 -17.74
CA PRO A 151 4.27 21.13 -17.46
C PRO A 151 4.63 19.75 -16.86
N PHE A 152 3.77 19.25 -15.97
CA PHE A 152 3.94 17.96 -15.34
C PHE A 152 2.65 17.15 -15.42
N GLY A 153 2.68 16.01 -16.11
CA GLY A 153 1.50 15.22 -16.46
C GLY A 153 0.85 14.47 -15.29
N MET A 154 1.40 14.51 -14.07
CA MET A 154 0.92 13.74 -12.92
C MET A 154 0.62 14.60 -11.67
N VAL A 155 0.22 15.85 -11.83
CA VAL A 155 -0.07 16.74 -10.69
C VAL A 155 -1.18 16.16 -9.82
N LEU A 156 -2.32 15.80 -10.43
CA LEU A 156 -3.48 15.30 -9.68
C LEU A 156 -3.27 13.87 -9.17
N GLU A 157 -2.66 13.00 -9.96
CA GLU A 157 -2.29 11.64 -9.57
C GLU A 157 -1.30 11.66 -8.39
N GLY A 158 -0.35 12.59 -8.38
CA GLY A 158 0.58 12.79 -7.27
C GLY A 158 -0.14 13.21 -5.99
N MET A 159 -1.06 14.19 -6.09
CA MET A 159 -1.86 14.67 -4.96
C MET A 159 -2.92 13.66 -4.49
N ALA A 160 -3.18 12.60 -5.25
CA ALA A 160 -4.08 11.49 -4.94
C ALA A 160 -3.35 10.17 -4.66
N LYS A 161 -2.02 10.15 -4.65
CA LYS A 161 -1.22 8.93 -4.57
C LYS A 161 -1.55 8.08 -3.34
N PRO A 162 -1.93 6.78 -3.52
CA PRO A 162 -2.45 5.98 -2.41
C PRO A 162 -1.39 5.18 -1.66
N SER A 163 -0.15 5.08 -2.12
CA SER A 163 0.85 4.22 -1.49
C SER A 163 2.27 4.78 -1.61
N GLY A 164 3.11 4.40 -0.67
CA GLY A 164 4.45 4.94 -0.51
C GLY A 164 4.41 6.47 -0.33
N PHE A 165 4.46 6.97 0.90
CA PHE A 165 4.33 8.40 1.22
C PHE A 165 3.07 9.07 0.65
N PRO A 166 1.86 8.72 1.13
CA PRO A 166 0.64 9.38 0.68
C PRO A 166 0.67 10.88 1.03
N PRO A 167 0.12 11.76 0.16
CA PRO A 167 0.11 13.21 0.35
C PRO A 167 -0.91 13.67 1.39
N VAL A 168 -0.80 13.15 2.62
CA VAL A 168 -1.69 13.51 3.72
C VAL A 168 -1.48 14.95 4.16
N VAL A 169 -2.56 15.61 4.58
CA VAL A 169 -2.52 16.98 5.08
C VAL A 169 -2.28 16.98 6.59
N LEU A 170 -1.24 17.67 6.99
CA LEU A 170 -0.78 17.90 8.35
C LEU A 170 -0.97 19.37 8.73
N PRO A 171 -1.14 19.72 10.00
CA PRO A 171 -0.95 21.10 10.44
C PRO A 171 0.40 21.65 10.00
N GLU A 172 0.43 22.91 9.55
CA GLU A 172 1.64 23.56 9.02
C GLU A 172 2.87 23.37 9.90
N ARG A 173 2.71 23.52 11.23
CA ARG A 173 3.79 23.33 12.21
C ARG A 173 4.39 21.92 12.18
N LEU A 174 3.57 20.89 11.96
CA LEU A 174 4.04 19.49 11.85
C LEU A 174 4.63 19.22 10.47
N ALA A 175 4.01 19.74 9.42
CA ALA A 175 4.51 19.59 8.05
C ALA A 175 5.92 20.21 7.86
N LYS A 176 6.23 21.28 8.57
CA LYS A 176 7.54 21.96 8.57
C LYS A 176 8.63 21.29 9.43
N MET A 177 8.28 20.28 10.24
CA MET A 177 9.28 19.55 11.01
C MET A 177 10.25 18.77 10.09
N PRO A 178 11.50 18.54 10.53
CA PRO A 178 12.49 17.79 9.75
C PRO A 178 11.96 16.42 9.31
N THR A 179 12.25 16.02 8.07
CA THR A 179 11.84 14.72 7.52
C THR A 179 12.81 13.58 7.84
N SER A 180 13.85 13.84 8.63
CA SER A 180 14.86 12.84 9.08
C SER A 180 14.37 11.97 10.23
N GLN A 181 13.31 12.40 10.93
CA GLN A 181 12.69 11.65 12.03
C GLN A 181 11.17 11.58 11.84
N PRO A 182 10.51 10.51 12.33
CA PRO A 182 9.07 10.40 12.28
C PRO A 182 8.39 11.41 13.20
N LEU A 183 7.24 11.91 12.78
CA LEU A 183 6.37 12.69 13.65
C LEU A 183 5.83 11.79 14.77
N THR A 184 5.88 12.29 15.99
CA THR A 184 5.33 11.59 17.17
C THR A 184 3.93 12.05 17.52
N GLU A 185 3.57 13.28 17.17
CA GLU A 185 2.21 13.81 17.33
C GLU A 185 1.31 13.34 16.18
N VAL A 186 0.10 12.89 16.51
CA VAL A 186 -0.93 12.50 15.54
C VAL A 186 -2.05 13.51 15.62
N LEU A 187 -2.09 14.42 14.66
CA LEU A 187 -3.15 15.42 14.51
C LEU A 187 -3.53 15.49 13.03
N GLY A 188 -4.63 14.85 12.69
CA GLY A 188 -5.10 14.70 11.32
C GLY A 188 -6.52 15.20 11.14
N SER A 189 -7.01 15.19 9.91
CA SER A 189 -8.35 15.63 9.49
C SER A 189 -9.19 14.47 8.93
N GLY A 190 -8.81 13.22 9.23
CA GLY A 190 -9.46 12.01 8.73
C GLY A 190 -10.69 11.59 9.55
N PRO A 191 -11.34 10.49 9.13
CA PRO A 191 -12.62 10.06 9.70
C PRO A 191 -12.55 9.53 11.13
N TYR A 192 -11.36 9.15 11.61
CA TYR A 192 -11.15 8.63 12.97
C TYR A 192 -10.07 9.40 13.73
N LEU A 193 -10.19 9.39 15.05
CA LEU A 193 -9.20 9.84 16.03
C LEU A 193 -8.39 8.64 16.53
N PHE A 194 -7.09 8.77 16.63
CA PHE A 194 -6.23 7.78 17.25
C PHE A 194 -6.23 7.95 18.79
N LYS A 195 -6.53 6.87 19.51
CA LYS A 195 -6.50 6.81 20.97
C LYS A 195 -5.12 6.39 21.46
N ARG A 196 -4.22 7.38 21.62
CA ARG A 196 -2.84 7.12 22.06
C ARG A 196 -2.77 6.50 23.47
N ASP A 197 -3.68 6.87 24.36
CA ASP A 197 -3.83 6.34 25.71
C ASP A 197 -4.24 4.86 25.76
N GLU A 198 -4.80 4.34 24.67
CA GLU A 198 -5.20 2.94 24.52
C GLU A 198 -4.30 2.16 23.55
N TRP A 199 -3.28 2.79 23.00
CA TRP A 199 -2.33 2.12 22.12
C TRP A 199 -1.30 1.33 22.91
N VAL A 200 -1.20 0.03 22.59
CA VAL A 200 -0.23 -0.90 23.16
C VAL A 200 0.61 -1.47 22.01
N PRO A 201 1.84 -0.95 21.78
CA PRO A 201 2.73 -1.49 20.75
C PRO A 201 2.93 -3.00 20.89
N GLY A 202 2.89 -3.72 19.78
CA GLY A 202 2.96 -5.18 19.74
C GLY A 202 1.64 -5.89 20.07
N ASN A 203 0.57 -5.16 20.35
CA ASN A 203 -0.73 -5.74 20.69
C ASN A 203 -1.88 -5.06 19.96
N LYS A 204 -2.14 -3.74 20.23
CA LYS A 204 -3.37 -3.11 19.76
C LYS A 204 -3.23 -1.61 19.51
N ALA A 205 -3.89 -1.12 18.44
CA ALA A 205 -4.13 0.29 18.18
C ALA A 205 -5.64 0.57 18.14
N VAL A 206 -6.08 1.68 18.72
CA VAL A 206 -7.49 2.01 18.90
C VAL A 206 -7.82 3.33 18.23
N PHE A 207 -8.97 3.34 17.55
CA PHE A 207 -9.50 4.50 16.85
C PHE A 207 -10.96 4.72 17.25
N VAL A 208 -11.35 6.01 17.40
CA VAL A 208 -12.74 6.38 17.63
C VAL A 208 -13.19 7.38 16.58
N LYS A 209 -14.49 7.42 16.31
CA LYS A 209 -15.07 8.33 15.31
C LYS A 209 -14.66 9.78 15.59
N ASN A 210 -14.20 10.48 14.54
CA ASN A 210 -13.84 11.90 14.65
C ASN A 210 -15.09 12.77 14.55
N PRO A 211 -15.49 13.49 15.62
CA PRO A 211 -16.68 14.34 15.62
C PRO A 211 -16.54 15.57 14.72
N TYR A 212 -15.33 15.97 14.37
CA TYR A 212 -15.03 17.12 13.51
C TYR A 212 -14.90 16.79 12.04
N TYR A 213 -14.94 15.47 11.67
CA TYR A 213 -14.81 15.07 10.28
C TYR A 213 -16.08 15.41 9.49
N VAL A 214 -15.91 16.15 8.39
CA VAL A 214 -17.00 16.50 7.47
C VAL A 214 -16.84 15.67 6.19
N PRO A 215 -17.59 14.56 6.02
CA PRO A 215 -17.52 13.75 4.81
C PRO A 215 -18.03 14.53 3.59
N ARG A 216 -17.61 14.15 2.40
CA ARG A 216 -18.23 14.63 1.15
C ARG A 216 -19.66 14.08 1.01
N ASN A 217 -20.47 14.74 0.20
CA ASN A 217 -21.85 14.30 -0.06
C ASN A 217 -21.92 13.15 -1.05
N GLU A 218 -20.97 13.08 -1.99
CA GLU A 218 -20.88 12.05 -3.01
C GLU A 218 -20.64 10.68 -2.36
N PRO A 219 -21.12 9.57 -2.96
CA PRO A 219 -20.80 8.22 -2.47
C PRO A 219 -19.30 7.99 -2.40
N ALA A 220 -18.86 7.21 -1.40
CA ALA A 220 -17.47 6.77 -1.34
C ALA A 220 -17.11 5.92 -2.55
N SER A 221 -15.94 6.17 -3.13
CA SER A 221 -15.36 5.40 -4.24
C SER A 221 -13.84 5.35 -4.05
N GLY A 222 -13.30 4.19 -3.71
CA GLY A 222 -11.89 4.04 -3.34
C GLY A 222 -11.51 4.97 -2.17
N LEU A 223 -10.53 5.84 -2.39
CA LEU A 223 -10.09 6.85 -1.43
C LEU A 223 -10.80 8.20 -1.56
N ALA A 224 -11.68 8.33 -2.55
CA ALA A 224 -12.46 9.55 -2.81
C ALA A 224 -13.89 9.45 -2.29
N GLY A 225 -14.57 10.62 -2.25
CA GLY A 225 -15.98 10.72 -1.88
C GLY A 225 -16.25 10.72 -0.39
N GLY A 226 -17.49 10.41 -0.01
CA GLY A 226 -17.98 10.53 1.36
C GLY A 226 -17.56 9.37 2.24
N LYS A 227 -16.52 9.54 3.03
CA LYS A 227 -16.04 8.58 4.03
C LYS A 227 -16.93 8.60 5.27
N LYS A 228 -18.15 8.05 5.15
CA LYS A 228 -19.15 8.00 6.25
C LYS A 228 -18.93 6.76 7.10
N VAL A 229 -18.39 6.94 8.30
CA VAL A 229 -18.07 5.82 9.20
C VAL A 229 -19.29 5.34 9.99
N ALA A 230 -19.52 4.02 10.01
CA ALA A 230 -20.62 3.37 10.71
C ALA A 230 -20.23 2.81 12.08
N PHE A 231 -18.93 2.66 12.34
CA PHE A 231 -18.41 2.18 13.62
C PHE A 231 -17.95 3.36 14.46
N ASP A 232 -18.36 3.39 15.73
CA ASP A 232 -17.93 4.43 16.69
C ASP A 232 -16.51 4.18 17.17
N ARG A 233 -16.08 2.89 17.11
CA ARG A 233 -14.77 2.42 17.56
C ARG A 233 -14.23 1.36 16.61
N VAL A 234 -12.94 1.43 16.33
CA VAL A 234 -12.18 0.42 15.56
C VAL A 234 -10.96 0.02 16.38
N GLU A 235 -10.74 -1.27 16.54
CA GLU A 235 -9.60 -1.83 17.25
C GLU A 235 -8.77 -2.69 16.29
N TRP A 236 -7.52 -2.32 16.07
CA TRP A 236 -6.56 -3.12 15.32
C TRP A 236 -5.74 -3.96 16.29
N TYR A 237 -5.83 -5.25 16.16
CA TYR A 237 -5.03 -6.20 16.93
C TYR A 237 -3.89 -6.75 16.09
N TYR A 238 -2.72 -6.87 16.69
CA TYR A 238 -1.60 -7.58 16.10
C TYR A 238 -1.54 -8.98 16.69
N ILE A 239 -1.90 -9.99 15.88
CA ILE A 239 -1.90 -11.42 16.26
C ILE A 239 -0.97 -12.14 15.27
N PRO A 240 0.33 -12.33 15.63
CA PRO A 240 1.33 -12.90 14.71
C PRO A 240 1.09 -14.39 14.39
N ASP A 241 0.47 -15.15 15.30
CA ASP A 241 0.14 -16.55 15.07
C ASP A 241 -1.14 -16.67 14.24
N ALA A 242 -1.00 -17.22 13.02
CA ALA A 242 -2.10 -17.35 12.07
C ALA A 242 -3.22 -18.28 12.56
N ASN A 243 -2.91 -19.35 13.31
CA ASN A 243 -3.93 -20.23 13.86
C ASN A 243 -4.81 -19.50 14.88
N SER A 244 -4.18 -18.72 15.77
CA SER A 244 -4.87 -17.90 16.76
C SER A 244 -5.75 -16.84 16.11
N ALA A 245 -5.24 -16.13 15.08
CA ALA A 245 -6.00 -15.13 14.33
C ALA A 245 -7.24 -15.73 13.64
N VAL A 246 -7.09 -16.88 12.98
CA VAL A 246 -8.17 -17.59 12.30
C VAL A 246 -9.19 -18.14 13.30
N ALA A 247 -8.73 -18.70 14.44
CA ALA A 247 -9.61 -19.18 15.49
C ALA A 247 -10.45 -18.04 16.10
N ALA A 248 -9.85 -16.88 16.37
CA ALA A 248 -10.53 -15.68 16.88
C ALA A 248 -11.59 -15.16 15.88
N LEU A 249 -11.28 -15.14 14.58
CA LEU A 249 -12.26 -14.79 13.54
C LEU A 249 -13.44 -15.75 13.52
N ARG A 250 -13.20 -17.08 13.55
CA ARG A 250 -14.25 -18.10 13.52
C ARG A 250 -15.17 -18.03 14.74
N LYS A 251 -14.62 -17.75 15.93
CA LYS A 251 -15.38 -17.57 17.16
C LYS A 251 -16.15 -16.24 17.23
N GLY A 252 -15.88 -15.29 16.32
CA GLY A 252 -16.48 -13.95 16.36
C GLY A 252 -15.82 -13.01 17.36
N GLU A 253 -14.64 -13.35 17.86
CA GLU A 253 -13.82 -12.47 18.70
C GLU A 253 -13.18 -11.35 17.86
N MET A 254 -12.91 -11.62 16.57
CA MET A 254 -12.46 -10.68 15.53
C MET A 254 -13.47 -10.63 14.38
N ASP A 255 -13.59 -9.49 13.74
CA ASP A 255 -14.51 -9.23 12.63
C ASP A 255 -13.85 -9.38 11.26
N LEU A 256 -12.54 -9.10 11.18
CA LEU A 256 -11.79 -9.06 9.94
C LEU A 256 -10.33 -9.46 10.18
N ILE A 257 -9.76 -10.24 9.25
CA ILE A 257 -8.31 -10.43 9.08
C ILE A 257 -7.91 -9.71 7.79
N GLU A 258 -7.02 -8.73 7.90
CA GLU A 258 -6.61 -7.87 6.78
C GLU A 258 -5.84 -8.65 5.69
N GLN A 259 -5.04 -9.62 6.08
CA GLN A 259 -4.27 -10.46 5.15
C GLN A 259 -4.27 -11.93 5.61
N VAL A 260 -4.96 -12.77 4.87
CA VAL A 260 -5.04 -14.21 5.13
C VAL A 260 -3.80 -14.90 4.57
N PRO A 261 -3.05 -15.66 5.37
CA PRO A 261 -2.00 -16.52 4.84
C PRO A 261 -2.55 -17.53 3.83
N PRO A 262 -1.82 -17.86 2.74
CA PRO A 262 -2.31 -18.71 1.66
C PRO A 262 -2.91 -20.04 2.11
N ASP A 263 -2.31 -20.71 3.11
CA ASP A 263 -2.75 -22.01 3.64
C ASP A 263 -4.16 -21.96 4.26
N TYR A 264 -4.62 -20.79 4.73
CA TYR A 264 -5.93 -20.60 5.34
C TYR A 264 -7.02 -20.13 4.37
N ILE A 265 -6.68 -19.80 3.12
CA ILE A 265 -7.65 -19.32 2.13
C ILE A 265 -8.75 -20.36 1.90
N ASN A 266 -8.40 -21.61 1.56
CA ASN A 266 -9.40 -22.65 1.30
C ASN A 266 -10.18 -23.07 2.57
N PRO A 267 -9.55 -23.26 3.75
CA PRO A 267 -10.28 -23.50 4.99
C PRO A 267 -11.28 -22.39 5.38
N LEU A 268 -10.93 -21.11 5.16
CA LEU A 268 -11.83 -19.98 5.45
C LEU A 268 -12.91 -19.81 4.38
N ARG A 269 -12.64 -20.18 3.12
CA ARG A 269 -13.63 -20.19 2.04
C ARG A 269 -14.78 -21.17 2.33
N ALA A 270 -14.47 -22.29 2.97
CA ALA A 270 -15.46 -23.29 3.38
C ALA A 270 -16.25 -22.89 4.63
N ASP A 271 -15.85 -21.86 5.35
CA ASP A 271 -16.53 -21.43 6.58
C ASP A 271 -17.82 -20.67 6.28
N ALA A 272 -18.95 -21.17 6.82
CA ALA A 272 -20.27 -20.59 6.60
C ALA A 272 -20.42 -19.14 7.10
N ASN A 273 -19.62 -18.72 8.09
CA ASN A 273 -19.70 -17.41 8.74
C ASN A 273 -18.69 -16.40 8.20
N VAL A 274 -17.80 -16.81 7.29
CA VAL A 274 -16.72 -15.99 6.76
C VAL A 274 -16.92 -15.74 5.26
N LYS A 275 -16.52 -14.57 4.81
CA LYS A 275 -16.43 -14.18 3.40
C LYS A 275 -14.97 -13.82 3.11
N LEU A 276 -14.41 -14.37 2.05
CA LEU A 276 -13.11 -13.94 1.52
C LEU A 276 -13.33 -12.82 0.50
N VAL A 277 -12.53 -11.77 0.63
CA VAL A 277 -12.55 -10.61 -0.26
C VAL A 277 -11.15 -10.45 -0.85
N PRO A 278 -10.97 -10.49 -2.18
CA PRO A 278 -9.67 -10.19 -2.80
C PRO A 278 -9.16 -8.81 -2.42
N SER A 279 -7.88 -8.72 -2.08
CA SER A 279 -7.25 -7.52 -1.51
C SER A 279 -6.29 -6.87 -2.52
N GLY A 280 -6.83 -6.44 -3.67
CA GLY A 280 -6.04 -5.83 -4.74
C GLY A 280 -5.14 -6.81 -5.47
N ALA A 281 -4.35 -6.30 -6.40
CA ALA A 281 -3.38 -7.09 -7.15
C ALA A 281 -1.97 -6.89 -6.60
N TRP A 282 -1.18 -7.96 -6.58
CA TRP A 282 0.22 -7.97 -6.18
C TRP A 282 1.04 -8.71 -7.21
N GLN A 283 2.26 -8.25 -7.46
CA GLN A 283 3.23 -8.95 -8.32
C GLN A 283 4.41 -9.46 -7.51
N GLY A 284 4.88 -10.67 -7.83
CA GLY A 284 6.16 -11.20 -7.37
C GLY A 284 7.28 -10.81 -8.33
N TRP A 285 8.46 -10.49 -7.80
CA TRP A 285 9.59 -10.00 -8.58
C TRP A 285 10.91 -10.68 -8.20
N MET A 286 11.67 -11.13 -9.22
CA MET A 286 13.07 -11.48 -9.11
C MET A 286 13.91 -10.23 -9.44
N VAL A 287 14.60 -9.67 -8.45
CA VAL A 287 15.45 -8.48 -8.59
C VAL A 287 16.90 -8.91 -8.72
N MET A 288 17.53 -8.56 -9.84
CA MET A 288 18.89 -8.93 -10.21
C MET A 288 19.86 -7.77 -9.98
N ASN A 289 20.99 -8.05 -9.35
CA ASN A 289 22.09 -7.09 -9.21
C ASN A 289 22.82 -6.94 -10.53
N GLN A 290 22.64 -5.79 -11.18
CA GLN A 290 23.22 -5.50 -12.51
C GLN A 290 24.62 -4.91 -12.44
N LEU A 291 25.18 -4.69 -11.24
CA LEU A 291 26.55 -4.21 -11.07
C LEU A 291 27.60 -5.30 -11.33
N HIS A 292 27.24 -6.58 -11.13
CA HIS A 292 28.17 -7.71 -11.14
C HIS A 292 27.72 -8.85 -12.04
N PRO A 293 28.68 -9.65 -12.58
CA PRO A 293 28.35 -10.90 -13.26
C PRO A 293 27.54 -11.84 -12.35
N PRO A 294 26.64 -12.67 -12.94
CA PRO A 294 26.36 -12.75 -14.37
C PRO A 294 25.29 -11.74 -14.85
N PHE A 295 24.57 -11.05 -13.93
CA PHE A 295 23.40 -10.25 -14.27
C PHE A 295 23.72 -8.83 -14.79
N ASN A 296 24.98 -8.41 -14.86
CA ASN A 296 25.38 -7.24 -15.64
C ASN A 296 25.17 -7.46 -17.17
N ASN A 297 25.03 -8.71 -17.62
CA ASN A 297 24.73 -9.06 -19.01
C ASN A 297 23.21 -9.16 -19.24
N PRO A 298 22.57 -8.29 -20.06
CA PRO A 298 21.12 -8.34 -20.31
C PRO A 298 20.66 -9.64 -20.96
N LYS A 299 21.49 -10.29 -21.81
CA LYS A 299 21.13 -11.59 -22.43
C LYS A 299 21.00 -12.71 -21.41
N ILE A 300 21.79 -12.69 -20.33
CA ILE A 300 21.65 -13.67 -19.24
C ILE A 300 20.35 -13.40 -18.48
N ARG A 301 19.98 -12.13 -18.22
CA ARG A 301 18.69 -11.80 -17.61
C ARG A 301 17.53 -12.27 -18.47
N GLN A 302 17.60 -12.08 -19.78
CA GLN A 302 16.61 -12.55 -20.76
C GLN A 302 16.50 -14.09 -20.79
N ALA A 303 17.62 -14.80 -20.66
CA ALA A 303 17.61 -16.27 -20.55
C ALA A 303 16.82 -16.73 -19.30
N VAL A 304 17.03 -16.06 -18.16
CA VAL A 304 16.24 -16.36 -16.95
C VAL A 304 14.76 -16.04 -17.16
N LEU A 305 14.42 -14.87 -17.73
CA LEU A 305 13.02 -14.51 -18.02
C LEU A 305 12.33 -15.57 -18.89
N LYS A 306 13.02 -16.09 -19.91
CA LYS A 306 12.47 -17.11 -20.82
C LYS A 306 12.15 -18.44 -20.13
N ALA A 307 12.78 -18.72 -18.98
CA ALA A 307 12.51 -19.91 -18.17
C ALA A 307 11.38 -19.71 -17.13
N VAL A 308 10.96 -18.47 -16.84
CA VAL A 308 9.96 -18.18 -15.81
C VAL A 308 8.57 -18.64 -16.23
N ASP A 309 8.00 -19.55 -15.45
CA ASP A 309 6.62 -20.01 -15.55
C ASP A 309 5.80 -19.38 -14.40
N GLN A 310 5.07 -18.32 -14.71
CA GLN A 310 4.32 -17.53 -13.72
C GLN A 310 3.30 -18.39 -12.94
N ASP A 311 2.64 -19.37 -13.59
CA ASP A 311 1.66 -20.21 -12.90
C ASP A 311 2.34 -21.12 -11.85
N LYS A 312 3.54 -21.63 -12.14
CA LYS A 312 4.33 -22.41 -11.18
C LYS A 312 4.79 -21.56 -10.00
N PHE A 313 5.23 -20.31 -10.24
CA PHE A 313 5.60 -19.40 -9.16
C PHE A 313 4.42 -19.12 -8.25
N MET A 314 3.28 -18.73 -8.81
CA MET A 314 2.08 -18.43 -8.04
C MET A 314 1.53 -19.66 -7.30
N ALA A 315 1.66 -20.86 -7.89
CA ALA A 315 1.31 -22.12 -7.25
C ALA A 315 2.22 -22.42 -6.05
N ALA A 316 3.53 -22.24 -6.23
CA ALA A 316 4.50 -22.46 -5.15
C ALA A 316 4.27 -21.50 -3.96
N MET A 317 3.87 -20.25 -4.22
CA MET A 317 3.50 -19.29 -3.19
C MET A 317 2.19 -19.61 -2.46
N GLY A 318 1.48 -20.69 -2.85
CA GLY A 318 0.27 -21.20 -2.18
C GLY A 318 -1.05 -20.54 -2.63
N TYR A 319 -1.03 -19.63 -3.60
CA TYR A 319 -2.26 -18.97 -4.03
C TYR A 319 -3.14 -19.86 -4.90
N PRO A 320 -4.46 -19.97 -4.66
CA PRO A 320 -5.43 -20.68 -5.51
C PRO A 320 -5.53 -20.07 -6.91
N LYS A 321 -5.97 -20.87 -7.89
CA LYS A 321 -6.05 -20.44 -9.31
C LYS A 321 -6.91 -19.18 -9.53
N ASP A 322 -8.02 -19.06 -8.83
CA ASP A 322 -8.95 -17.92 -8.92
C ASP A 322 -8.40 -16.62 -8.30
N LEU A 323 -7.30 -16.71 -7.55
CA LEU A 323 -6.58 -15.56 -6.98
C LEU A 323 -5.25 -15.27 -7.71
N ARG A 324 -5.02 -15.88 -8.86
CA ARG A 324 -3.84 -15.65 -9.72
C ARG A 324 -4.25 -15.07 -11.06
N VAL A 325 -3.37 -14.27 -11.65
CA VAL A 325 -3.48 -13.86 -13.04
C VAL A 325 -2.36 -14.55 -13.81
N THR A 326 -2.75 -15.45 -14.70
CA THR A 326 -1.81 -16.17 -15.58
C THR A 326 -1.46 -15.31 -16.79
N ASN A 327 -0.22 -15.46 -17.30
CA ASN A 327 0.29 -14.74 -18.47
C ASN A 327 0.28 -13.21 -18.34
N CYS A 328 0.46 -12.69 -17.12
CA CYS A 328 0.65 -11.27 -16.85
C CYS A 328 2.07 -10.82 -17.26
N ALA A 329 2.32 -10.79 -18.57
CA ALA A 329 3.61 -10.42 -19.13
C ALA A 329 3.71 -8.90 -19.28
N THR A 330 3.67 -8.21 -18.17
CA THR A 330 3.82 -6.75 -18.08
C THR A 330 4.59 -6.36 -16.83
N PHE A 331 5.28 -5.21 -16.90
CA PHE A 331 5.92 -4.57 -15.75
C PHE A 331 4.91 -3.81 -14.87
N PHE A 332 3.67 -3.69 -15.34
CA PHE A 332 2.58 -3.04 -14.61
C PHE A 332 1.55 -4.08 -14.13
N ILE A 333 0.58 -3.63 -13.38
CA ILE A 333 -0.51 -4.50 -12.91
C ILE A 333 -1.42 -4.86 -14.08
N CYS A 334 -1.62 -6.15 -14.32
CA CYS A 334 -2.62 -6.63 -15.27
C CYS A 334 -4.03 -6.20 -14.82
N GLY A 335 -4.78 -5.61 -15.73
CA GLY A 335 -6.09 -5.02 -15.46
C GLY A 335 -6.04 -3.57 -14.97
N SER A 336 -4.86 -2.93 -14.89
CA SER A 336 -4.75 -1.52 -14.51
C SER A 336 -4.87 -0.57 -15.70
N ALA A 337 -4.96 0.74 -15.42
CA ALA A 337 -5.01 1.77 -16.44
C ALA A 337 -3.72 1.90 -17.27
N HIS A 338 -2.61 1.39 -16.75
CA HIS A 338 -1.29 1.42 -17.40
C HIS A 338 -0.90 0.05 -18.00
N GLU A 339 -1.83 -0.90 -18.04
CA GLU A 339 -1.54 -2.19 -18.67
C GLU A 339 -1.10 -2.01 -20.13
N THR A 340 -0.01 -2.66 -20.47
CA THR A 340 0.47 -2.80 -21.85
C THR A 340 1.26 -4.09 -22.01
N PHE A 341 1.20 -4.69 -23.20
CA PHE A 341 1.94 -5.89 -23.56
C PHE A 341 2.94 -5.62 -24.70
N ALA A 342 3.23 -4.36 -24.98
CA ALA A 342 4.23 -3.98 -25.98
C ALA A 342 5.59 -4.62 -25.67
N GLY A 343 6.20 -5.29 -26.62
CA GLY A 343 7.46 -6.04 -26.46
C GLY A 343 7.36 -7.36 -25.67
N ALA A 344 6.19 -7.72 -25.13
CA ALA A 344 6.03 -8.90 -24.28
C ALA A 344 5.98 -10.23 -25.05
N GLU A 345 5.60 -10.22 -26.34
CA GLU A 345 5.25 -11.45 -27.07
C GLU A 345 6.33 -12.56 -27.04
N PRO A 346 7.64 -12.27 -27.18
CA PRO A 346 8.67 -13.31 -27.10
C PRO A 346 8.77 -13.99 -25.72
N TRP A 347 8.25 -13.35 -24.67
CA TRP A 347 8.44 -13.70 -23.26
C TRP A 347 7.22 -14.31 -22.58
N ARG A 348 6.03 -14.23 -23.21
CA ARG A 348 4.76 -14.67 -22.63
C ARG A 348 4.67 -16.15 -22.29
N ARG A 349 5.47 -16.98 -22.95
CA ARG A 349 5.46 -18.43 -22.74
C ARG A 349 6.83 -18.89 -22.26
N PRO A 350 6.90 -19.64 -21.15
CA PRO A 350 8.15 -20.24 -20.70
C PRO A 350 8.66 -21.26 -21.73
N ASP A 351 9.97 -21.26 -21.94
CA ASP A 351 10.64 -22.21 -22.80
C ASP A 351 12.07 -22.49 -22.27
N SER A 352 12.20 -23.55 -21.50
CA SER A 352 13.47 -23.92 -20.87
C SER A 352 14.54 -24.34 -21.89
N ALA A 353 14.18 -24.86 -23.06
CA ALA A 353 15.14 -25.22 -24.10
C ALA A 353 15.72 -23.94 -24.72
N LYS A 354 14.87 -22.99 -25.10
CA LYS A 354 15.30 -21.68 -25.59
C LYS A 354 16.08 -20.89 -24.55
N ALA A 355 15.68 -20.96 -23.27
CA ALA A 355 16.40 -20.33 -22.16
C ALA A 355 17.83 -20.86 -22.02
N LYS A 356 18.06 -22.19 -22.13
CA LYS A 356 19.40 -22.80 -22.14
C LYS A 356 20.22 -22.31 -23.31
N GLN A 357 19.62 -22.27 -24.51
CA GLN A 357 20.28 -21.75 -25.70
C GLN A 357 20.73 -20.30 -25.51
N LEU A 358 19.81 -19.42 -25.04
CA LEU A 358 20.12 -18.01 -24.77
C LEU A 358 21.23 -17.86 -23.72
N LEU A 359 21.22 -18.69 -22.67
CA LEU A 359 22.23 -18.66 -21.62
C LEU A 359 23.63 -19.01 -22.17
N ALA A 360 23.71 -20.03 -23.04
CA ALA A 360 24.95 -20.41 -23.70
C ALA A 360 25.43 -19.33 -24.69
N GLU A 361 24.53 -18.79 -25.52
CA GLU A 361 24.81 -17.67 -26.44
C GLU A 361 25.29 -16.42 -25.72
N ALA A 362 24.79 -16.17 -24.48
CA ALA A 362 25.21 -15.08 -23.62
C ALA A 362 26.59 -15.28 -22.97
N GLY A 363 27.20 -16.47 -23.15
CA GLY A 363 28.54 -16.82 -22.68
C GLY A 363 28.62 -17.11 -21.18
N TYR A 364 27.55 -17.59 -20.55
CA TYR A 364 27.57 -18.03 -19.15
C TYR A 364 28.49 -19.23 -18.97
N LYS A 365 29.43 -19.18 -18.01
CA LYS A 365 30.46 -20.19 -17.76
C LYS A 365 30.34 -20.89 -16.40
N GLY A 366 29.18 -20.78 -15.74
CA GLY A 366 28.96 -21.37 -14.43
C GLY A 366 29.26 -20.40 -13.25
N GLU A 367 29.26 -19.11 -13.50
CA GLU A 367 29.42 -18.09 -12.47
C GLU A 367 28.43 -18.33 -11.34
N ARG A 368 28.91 -18.21 -10.08
CA ARG A 368 28.09 -18.39 -8.90
C ARG A 368 27.03 -17.28 -8.81
N VAL A 369 25.77 -17.67 -8.60
CA VAL A 369 24.64 -16.77 -8.37
C VAL A 369 24.25 -16.82 -6.90
N VAL A 370 24.62 -15.82 -6.13
CA VAL A 370 24.21 -15.68 -4.72
C VAL A 370 22.77 -15.18 -4.68
N LEU A 371 21.83 -16.05 -4.28
CA LEU A 371 20.41 -15.77 -4.09
C LEU A 371 20.10 -15.59 -2.61
N LEU A 372 19.57 -14.43 -2.22
CA LEU A 372 19.10 -14.18 -0.86
C LEU A 372 17.71 -14.80 -0.66
N VAL A 373 17.57 -15.69 0.34
CA VAL A 373 16.37 -16.47 0.60
C VAL A 373 15.77 -16.06 1.96
N PRO A 374 14.56 -15.45 2.00
CA PRO A 374 13.90 -15.13 3.26
C PRO A 374 13.49 -16.38 4.04
N SER A 375 13.77 -16.44 5.34
CA SER A 375 13.41 -17.57 6.22
C SER A 375 12.09 -17.37 6.97
N ASP A 376 11.68 -16.14 7.17
CA ASP A 376 10.59 -15.71 8.06
C ASP A 376 9.31 -15.27 7.34
N ILE A 377 9.33 -15.18 6.00
CA ILE A 377 8.17 -14.84 5.18
C ILE A 377 7.87 -15.97 4.21
N THR A 378 6.90 -16.80 4.54
CA THR A 378 6.61 -18.08 3.86
C THR A 378 6.45 -17.96 2.35
N TYR A 379 5.65 -16.99 1.86
CA TYR A 379 5.41 -16.83 0.41
C TYR A 379 6.65 -16.31 -0.33
N LEU A 380 7.48 -15.44 0.30
CA LEU A 380 8.76 -15.01 -0.29
C LEU A 380 9.80 -16.13 -0.26
N ASN A 381 9.80 -16.95 0.78
CA ASN A 381 10.64 -18.17 0.81
C ASN A 381 10.30 -19.07 -0.37
N ALA A 382 9.03 -19.38 -0.57
CA ALA A 382 8.57 -20.21 -1.68
C ALA A 382 8.90 -19.60 -3.04
N GLU A 383 8.76 -18.28 -3.21
CA GLU A 383 9.18 -17.56 -4.42
C GLU A 383 10.68 -17.70 -4.68
N ALA A 384 11.52 -17.54 -3.65
CA ALA A 384 12.98 -17.68 -3.76
C ALA A 384 13.39 -19.12 -4.12
N LEU A 385 12.77 -20.12 -3.52
CA LEU A 385 13.03 -21.54 -3.85
C LEU A 385 12.65 -21.86 -5.30
N MET A 386 11.51 -21.32 -5.78
CA MET A 386 11.10 -21.48 -7.18
C MET A 386 12.06 -20.74 -8.13
N ALA A 387 12.55 -19.55 -7.76
CA ALA A 387 13.57 -18.83 -8.52
C ALA A 387 14.87 -19.64 -8.64
N ALA A 388 15.34 -20.23 -7.53
CA ALA A 388 16.50 -21.12 -7.53
C ALA A 388 16.30 -22.33 -8.44
N GLN A 389 15.14 -23.00 -8.34
CA GLN A 389 14.79 -24.14 -9.18
C GLN A 389 14.75 -23.76 -10.67
N THR A 390 14.13 -22.64 -11.00
CA THR A 390 14.04 -22.13 -12.38
C THR A 390 15.42 -21.89 -12.96
N MET A 391 16.30 -21.18 -12.26
CA MET A 391 17.67 -20.90 -12.72
C MET A 391 18.50 -22.19 -12.84
N ARG A 392 18.42 -23.11 -11.88
CA ARG A 392 19.12 -24.43 -11.94
C ARG A 392 18.63 -25.27 -13.10
N SER A 393 17.34 -25.22 -13.44
CA SER A 393 16.76 -25.99 -14.55
C SER A 393 17.36 -25.62 -15.92
N ILE A 394 17.89 -24.41 -16.06
CA ILE A 394 18.56 -23.94 -17.27
C ILE A 394 20.09 -24.03 -17.19
N GLY A 395 20.64 -24.54 -16.07
CA GLY A 395 22.07 -24.80 -15.91
C GLY A 395 22.85 -23.74 -15.12
N MET A 396 22.17 -22.85 -14.41
CA MET A 396 22.85 -21.84 -13.57
C MET A 396 23.30 -22.41 -12.22
N ASN A 397 24.47 -21.95 -11.75
CA ASN A 397 25.06 -22.33 -10.46
C ASN A 397 24.52 -21.43 -9.35
N VAL A 398 23.45 -21.86 -8.66
CA VAL A 398 22.76 -21.05 -7.66
C VAL A 398 23.18 -21.44 -6.25
N ASP A 399 23.77 -20.47 -5.52
CA ASP A 399 24.08 -20.52 -4.10
C ASP A 399 23.00 -19.78 -3.29
N MET A 400 22.19 -20.55 -2.57
CA MET A 400 21.10 -20.01 -1.74
C MET A 400 21.63 -19.63 -0.35
N GLN A 401 21.48 -18.36 0.03
CA GLN A 401 21.88 -17.85 1.33
C GLN A 401 20.65 -17.37 2.11
N THR A 402 20.28 -18.15 3.12
CA THR A 402 19.06 -17.96 3.91
C THR A 402 19.31 -17.04 5.10
N SER A 403 18.42 -16.05 5.30
CA SER A 403 18.37 -15.16 6.47
C SER A 403 16.97 -14.57 6.64
N ASP A 404 16.73 -13.91 7.77
CA ASP A 404 15.47 -13.17 7.97
C ASP A 404 15.37 -11.97 7.03
N TRP A 405 14.15 -11.48 6.83
CA TRP A 405 13.86 -10.39 5.88
C TRP A 405 14.53 -9.06 6.24
N ALA A 406 14.70 -8.77 7.53
CA ALA A 406 15.39 -7.55 7.97
C ALA A 406 16.87 -7.59 7.59
N THR A 407 17.54 -8.73 7.78
CA THR A 407 18.92 -8.98 7.34
C THR A 407 19.05 -8.88 5.82
N ILE A 408 18.11 -9.47 5.06
CA ILE A 408 18.04 -9.30 3.59
C ILE A 408 17.88 -7.82 3.24
N GLY A 409 17.02 -7.09 3.95
CA GLY A 409 16.79 -5.66 3.76
C GLY A 409 18.06 -4.83 3.87
N ALA A 410 18.91 -5.13 4.87
CA ALA A 410 20.20 -4.48 5.04
C ALA A 410 21.22 -4.92 3.96
N ARG A 411 21.25 -6.22 3.63
CA ARG A 411 22.23 -6.78 2.69
C ARG A 411 21.96 -6.34 1.24
N ARG A 412 20.71 -6.27 0.81
CA ARG A 412 20.37 -5.84 -0.57
C ARG A 412 20.80 -4.41 -0.90
N ALA A 413 21.07 -3.57 0.11
CA ALA A 413 21.61 -2.23 -0.10
C ALA A 413 23.12 -2.20 -0.42
N LYS A 414 23.84 -3.33 -0.23
CA LYS A 414 25.27 -3.44 -0.49
C LYS A 414 25.57 -3.54 -1.98
N LYS A 415 26.53 -2.73 -2.43
CA LYS A 415 27.01 -2.69 -3.82
C LYS A 415 28.24 -3.56 -4.08
N GLU A 416 28.81 -4.14 -3.04
CA GLU A 416 29.99 -4.99 -3.10
C GLU A 416 29.72 -6.24 -3.96
N ALA A 417 30.78 -6.83 -4.50
CA ALA A 417 30.70 -8.08 -5.24
C ALA A 417 30.16 -9.23 -4.36
N PRO A 418 29.50 -10.25 -4.95
CA PRO A 418 28.95 -11.37 -4.19
C PRO A 418 29.96 -12.06 -3.28
N ASP A 419 31.22 -12.16 -3.69
CA ASP A 419 32.31 -12.76 -2.91
C ASP A 419 32.82 -11.87 -1.75
N ALA A 420 32.49 -10.57 -1.79
CA ALA A 420 32.77 -9.59 -0.75
C ALA A 420 31.56 -9.29 0.16
N GLY A 421 30.60 -10.23 0.26
CA GLY A 421 29.40 -10.10 1.08
C GLY A 421 28.22 -9.42 0.40
N GLY A 422 28.32 -9.13 -0.89
CA GLY A 422 27.21 -8.70 -1.76
C GLY A 422 26.28 -9.84 -2.15
N TRP A 423 25.58 -9.69 -3.28
CA TRP A 423 24.56 -10.62 -3.73
C TRP A 423 24.33 -10.49 -5.25
N ASN A 424 23.68 -11.49 -5.87
CA ASN A 424 23.28 -11.43 -7.28
C ASN A 424 21.78 -11.30 -7.47
N MET A 425 20.96 -11.89 -6.57
CA MET A 425 19.50 -11.88 -6.70
C MET A 425 18.82 -11.91 -5.34
N TYR A 426 17.66 -11.28 -5.25
CA TYR A 426 16.67 -11.51 -4.20
C TYR A 426 15.27 -11.46 -4.81
N VAL A 427 14.27 -11.94 -4.06
CA VAL A 427 12.86 -11.86 -4.46
C VAL A 427 12.13 -10.84 -3.58
N THR A 428 11.06 -10.26 -4.13
CA THR A 428 10.19 -9.34 -3.41
C THR A 428 8.83 -9.26 -4.09
N VAL A 429 7.88 -8.60 -3.45
CA VAL A 429 6.54 -8.38 -3.99
C VAL A 429 6.18 -6.89 -3.93
N ALA A 430 5.29 -6.46 -4.79
CA ALA A 430 4.73 -5.10 -4.77
C ALA A 430 3.23 -5.12 -4.98
N GLY A 431 2.52 -4.32 -4.20
CA GLY A 431 1.08 -4.10 -4.37
C GLY A 431 0.76 -3.20 -5.57
N SER A 432 -0.48 -3.22 -6.02
CA SER A 432 -0.95 -2.55 -7.23
C SER A 432 -0.53 -1.09 -7.34
N PHE A 433 -0.62 -0.32 -6.26
CA PHE A 433 -0.27 1.11 -6.31
C PHE A 433 1.23 1.39 -6.46
N ASP A 434 2.08 0.45 -6.07
CA ASP A 434 3.54 0.58 -6.14
C ASP A 434 4.10 -0.03 -7.44
N ALA A 435 3.27 -0.77 -8.20
CA ALA A 435 3.65 -1.41 -9.46
C ALA A 435 2.88 -0.88 -10.69
N ASP A 436 2.05 0.17 -10.54
CA ASP A 436 1.06 0.55 -11.55
C ASP A 436 1.60 1.43 -12.69
N SER A 437 2.71 2.14 -12.52
CA SER A 437 3.18 3.09 -13.54
C SER A 437 4.71 3.19 -13.58
N PRO A 438 5.29 3.78 -14.65
CA PRO A 438 6.73 3.98 -14.75
C PRO A 438 7.36 4.73 -13.57
N ILE A 439 6.57 5.54 -12.83
CA ILE A 439 7.08 6.34 -11.71
C ILE A 439 6.78 5.72 -10.34
N THR A 440 5.60 5.14 -10.15
CA THR A 440 5.25 4.47 -8.89
C THR A 440 6.04 3.18 -8.74
N ASN A 441 6.31 2.48 -9.84
CA ASN A 441 7.23 1.35 -9.85
C ASN A 441 8.70 1.84 -9.86
N ALA A 442 9.23 2.06 -8.67
CA ALA A 442 10.56 2.59 -8.50
C ALA A 442 11.68 1.66 -9.01
N TYR A 443 11.41 0.36 -9.17
CA TYR A 443 12.35 -0.61 -9.76
C TYR A 443 12.49 -0.48 -11.29
N LEU A 444 11.61 0.29 -11.93
CA LEU A 444 11.73 0.65 -13.35
C LEU A 444 12.61 1.89 -13.59
N SER A 445 13.13 2.53 -12.53
CA SER A 445 14.15 3.56 -12.68
C SER A 445 15.47 2.91 -13.10
N ALA A 446 15.98 3.27 -14.24
CA ALA A 446 17.25 2.80 -14.78
C ALA A 446 18.38 3.85 -14.66
N ALA A 447 18.31 4.67 -13.62
CA ALA A 447 19.24 5.77 -13.34
C ALA A 447 20.59 5.31 -12.77
N CYS A 448 21.04 4.12 -13.11
CA CYS A 448 22.34 3.55 -12.75
C CYS A 448 22.57 3.51 -11.23
N GLY A 449 23.67 4.07 -10.76
CA GLY A 449 24.08 4.00 -9.35
C GLY A 449 23.14 4.67 -8.35
N THR A 450 22.11 5.43 -8.81
CA THR A 450 21.07 6.05 -7.98
C THR A 450 19.75 5.28 -8.00
N ALA A 451 19.62 4.26 -8.85
CA ALA A 451 18.48 3.35 -8.88
C ALA A 451 18.37 2.52 -7.58
N LEU A 452 17.21 1.91 -7.35
CA LEU A 452 17.02 0.98 -6.23
C LEU A 452 17.97 -0.22 -6.31
N PRO A 453 18.17 -0.97 -5.21
CA PRO A 453 18.96 -2.19 -5.19
C PRO A 453 18.59 -3.14 -6.33
N GLY A 454 19.58 -3.55 -7.09
CA GLY A 454 19.51 -4.12 -8.44
C GLY A 454 20.20 -3.18 -9.44
N TRP A 455 20.16 -1.88 -9.20
CA TRP A 455 20.85 -0.80 -9.93
C TRP A 455 20.79 -0.95 -11.45
N PRO A 456 19.59 -1.08 -12.04
CA PRO A 456 19.48 -1.09 -13.49
C PRO A 456 20.04 0.20 -14.07
N CYS A 457 20.74 0.08 -15.21
CA CYS A 457 21.40 1.19 -15.86
C CYS A 457 21.10 1.16 -17.36
N ASP A 458 20.15 1.98 -17.78
CA ASP A 458 19.74 2.08 -19.19
C ASP A 458 19.24 3.50 -19.47
N LYS A 459 20.04 4.25 -20.24
CA LYS A 459 19.79 5.67 -20.53
C LYS A 459 18.49 5.87 -21.29
N GLU A 460 18.21 5.04 -22.29
CA GLU A 460 17.00 5.17 -23.12
C GLU A 460 15.74 4.90 -22.30
N LEU A 461 15.76 3.90 -21.43
CA LEU A 461 14.64 3.59 -20.54
C LEU A 461 14.34 4.76 -19.58
N ASP A 462 15.37 5.40 -19.02
CA ASP A 462 15.20 6.55 -18.11
C ASP A 462 14.75 7.82 -18.85
N GLU A 463 15.21 8.03 -20.09
CA GLU A 463 14.73 9.10 -20.98
C GLU A 463 13.25 8.92 -21.36
N LEU A 464 12.82 7.72 -21.72
CA LEU A 464 11.42 7.39 -22.01
C LEU A 464 10.54 7.59 -20.77
N ARG A 465 11.02 7.19 -19.59
CA ARG A 465 10.36 7.44 -18.30
C ARG A 465 10.16 8.93 -18.04
N THR A 466 11.18 9.73 -18.30
CA THR A 466 11.12 11.19 -18.14
C THR A 466 10.19 11.85 -19.17
N ALA A 467 10.22 11.39 -20.42
CA ALA A 467 9.32 11.88 -21.47
C ALA A 467 7.85 11.57 -21.12
N TRP A 468 7.56 10.37 -20.62
CA TRP A 468 6.23 9.98 -20.16
C TRP A 468 5.72 10.86 -19.02
N LEU A 469 6.59 11.27 -18.08
CA LEU A 469 6.23 12.15 -16.96
C LEU A 469 5.88 13.58 -17.41
N LYS A 470 6.53 14.07 -18.47
CA LYS A 470 6.29 15.41 -19.02
C LYS A 470 5.06 15.49 -19.91
N GLU A 471 4.68 14.37 -20.53
CA GLU A 471 3.59 14.36 -21.51
C GLU A 471 2.22 14.52 -20.83
N THR A 472 1.45 15.49 -21.29
CA THR A 472 0.10 15.80 -20.82
C THR A 472 -1.00 15.29 -21.75
N ASP A 473 -0.68 15.06 -23.03
CA ASP A 473 -1.62 14.43 -23.97
C ASP A 473 -1.74 12.94 -23.70
N ARG A 474 -2.95 12.48 -23.47
CA ARG A 474 -3.24 11.09 -23.07
C ARG A 474 -2.82 10.07 -24.14
N ALA A 475 -3.02 10.36 -25.42
CA ALA A 475 -2.72 9.42 -26.50
C ALA A 475 -1.19 9.30 -26.69
N LYS A 476 -0.48 10.41 -26.69
CA LYS A 476 0.99 10.43 -26.76
C LYS A 476 1.62 9.78 -25.54
N ARG A 477 1.04 10.00 -24.37
CA ARG A 477 1.49 9.37 -23.12
C ARG A 477 1.33 7.84 -23.16
N LYS A 478 0.24 7.33 -23.77
CA LYS A 478 0.09 5.88 -24.01
C LYS A 478 1.15 5.34 -24.98
N GLN A 479 1.47 6.05 -26.06
CA GLN A 479 2.52 5.65 -27.01
C GLN A 479 3.90 5.62 -26.33
N LEU A 480 4.20 6.60 -25.48
CA LEU A 480 5.44 6.62 -24.69
C LEU A 480 5.49 5.46 -23.70
N LEU A 481 4.35 5.08 -23.09
CA LEU A 481 4.25 3.93 -22.21
C LEU A 481 4.57 2.62 -22.94
N ASP A 482 4.05 2.45 -24.16
CA ASP A 482 4.30 1.27 -24.98
C ASP A 482 5.79 1.15 -25.34
N ARG A 483 6.41 2.23 -25.81
CA ARG A 483 7.86 2.28 -26.08
C ARG A 483 8.70 2.03 -24.83
N PHE A 484 8.32 2.62 -23.70
CA PHE A 484 8.98 2.39 -22.42
C PHE A 484 8.93 0.90 -22.05
N HIS A 485 7.79 0.25 -22.25
CA HIS A 485 7.58 -1.15 -21.91
C HIS A 485 8.38 -2.09 -22.84
N GLU A 486 8.46 -1.81 -24.13
CA GLU A 486 9.32 -2.51 -25.07
C GLU A 486 10.78 -2.44 -24.63
N ARG A 487 11.27 -1.23 -24.32
CA ARG A 487 12.65 -1.03 -23.83
C ARG A 487 12.89 -1.72 -22.50
N ALA A 488 11.89 -1.75 -21.60
CA ALA A 488 11.99 -2.45 -20.33
C ALA A 488 12.21 -3.97 -20.50
N PHE A 489 11.66 -4.61 -21.54
CA PHE A 489 11.95 -6.01 -21.85
C PHE A 489 13.37 -6.23 -22.40
N GLU A 490 13.96 -5.24 -23.07
CA GLU A 490 15.35 -5.31 -23.51
C GLU A 490 16.33 -5.09 -22.34
N ALA A 491 16.10 -4.04 -21.54
CA ALA A 491 16.93 -3.67 -20.40
C ALA A 491 16.77 -4.59 -19.20
N LEU A 492 15.60 -5.14 -19.01
CA LEU A 492 15.18 -6.07 -17.96
C LEU A 492 15.61 -5.62 -16.55
N PRO A 493 15.02 -4.55 -16.01
CA PRO A 493 15.36 -4.04 -14.69
C PRO A 493 15.06 -5.05 -13.57
N TYR A 494 14.01 -5.86 -13.72
CA TYR A 494 13.66 -7.02 -12.89
C TYR A 494 12.81 -7.99 -13.71
N ILE A 495 12.50 -9.17 -13.17
CA ILE A 495 11.61 -10.15 -13.77
C ILE A 495 10.33 -10.25 -12.94
N SER A 496 9.16 -10.01 -13.55
CA SER A 496 7.87 -10.33 -12.94
C SER A 496 7.63 -11.85 -13.01
N VAL A 497 7.35 -12.46 -11.85
CA VAL A 497 7.10 -13.91 -11.74
C VAL A 497 5.62 -14.24 -11.64
N GLY A 498 4.73 -13.27 -11.82
CA GLY A 498 3.29 -13.43 -11.87
C GLY A 498 2.56 -12.45 -10.98
N GLN A 499 1.24 -12.45 -11.09
CA GLN A 499 0.34 -11.59 -10.34
C GLN A 499 -0.67 -12.44 -9.56
N TYR A 500 -0.99 -12.00 -8.35
CA TYR A 500 -1.96 -12.65 -7.47
C TYR A 500 -2.74 -11.61 -6.66
N SER A 501 -3.85 -12.05 -6.06
CA SER A 501 -4.62 -11.24 -5.13
C SER A 501 -4.57 -11.87 -3.75
N PRO A 502 -3.92 -11.25 -2.75
CA PRO A 502 -4.14 -11.62 -1.36
C PRO A 502 -5.63 -11.53 -1.01
N ALA A 503 -6.05 -12.20 0.04
CA ALA A 503 -7.43 -12.15 0.50
C ALA A 503 -7.51 -11.57 1.91
N MET A 504 -8.55 -10.77 2.16
CA MET A 504 -9.06 -10.46 3.49
C MET A 504 -10.11 -11.50 3.86
N ALA A 505 -10.19 -11.87 5.13
CA ALA A 505 -11.29 -12.66 5.66
C ALA A 505 -12.19 -11.77 6.52
N VAL A 506 -13.47 -11.73 6.21
CA VAL A 506 -14.44 -10.85 6.85
C VAL A 506 -15.63 -11.68 7.33
N ARG A 507 -16.10 -11.47 8.54
CA ARG A 507 -17.32 -12.10 9.01
C ARG A 507 -18.52 -11.62 8.19
N LYS A 508 -19.45 -12.53 7.85
CA LYS A 508 -20.60 -12.23 6.96
C LYS A 508 -21.56 -11.17 7.51
N GLU A 509 -21.57 -10.95 8.81
CA GLU A 509 -22.34 -9.87 9.46
C GLU A 509 -21.78 -8.48 9.15
N VAL A 510 -20.49 -8.37 8.82
CA VAL A 510 -19.87 -7.13 8.37
C VAL A 510 -20.12 -6.96 6.87
N LYS A 511 -20.90 -5.95 6.53
CA LYS A 511 -21.27 -5.59 5.16
C LYS A 511 -20.36 -4.51 4.61
N GLY A 512 -20.41 -4.26 3.28
CA GLY A 512 -19.61 -3.24 2.61
C GLY A 512 -18.20 -3.68 2.26
N SER A 513 -17.80 -4.91 2.60
CA SER A 513 -16.46 -5.43 2.30
C SER A 513 -16.20 -5.64 0.80
N GLU A 514 -17.24 -5.74 -0.03
CA GLU A 514 -17.16 -5.76 -1.48
C GLU A 514 -16.65 -4.45 -2.10
N LYS A 515 -16.65 -3.37 -1.32
CA LYS A 515 -16.12 -2.05 -1.70
C LYS A 515 -14.66 -1.83 -1.27
N MET A 516 -13.99 -2.88 -0.76
CA MET A 516 -12.55 -2.83 -0.56
C MET A 516 -11.86 -2.71 -1.91
N TRP A 517 -10.81 -1.90 -1.98
CA TRP A 517 -10.16 -1.56 -3.23
C TRP A 517 -8.65 -1.45 -3.07
N GLY A 518 -7.90 -1.98 -4.04
CA GLY A 518 -6.46 -1.81 -4.13
C GLY A 518 -5.64 -2.36 -2.95
N GLY A 519 -6.19 -3.30 -2.18
CA GLY A 519 -5.52 -3.85 -0.99
C GLY A 519 -5.58 -2.94 0.23
N LEU A 520 -6.49 -1.96 0.23
CA LEU A 520 -6.71 -1.05 1.35
C LEU A 520 -7.90 -1.50 2.19
N PRO A 521 -7.77 -1.59 3.52
CA PRO A 521 -8.90 -1.80 4.41
C PRO A 521 -9.70 -0.50 4.56
N LEU A 522 -10.62 -0.24 3.61
CA LEU A 522 -11.45 0.96 3.57
C LEU A 522 -12.56 0.87 4.63
N ILE A 523 -12.21 1.12 5.90
CA ILE A 523 -13.08 0.93 7.07
C ILE A 523 -14.37 1.75 7.00
N TRP A 524 -14.38 2.92 6.36
CA TRP A 524 -15.58 3.74 6.20
C TRP A 524 -16.65 3.11 5.29
N ASN A 525 -16.32 2.08 4.52
CA ASN A 525 -17.29 1.34 3.72
C ASN A 525 -17.99 0.23 4.54
N LEU A 526 -17.45 -0.15 5.70
CA LEU A 526 -17.92 -1.28 6.50
C LEU A 526 -19.04 -0.87 7.48
N HIS A 527 -20.01 -1.79 7.68
CA HIS A 527 -21.08 -1.62 8.66
C HIS A 527 -21.62 -3.00 9.11
N LYS A 528 -22.27 -3.02 10.30
CA LYS A 528 -23.05 -4.15 10.84
C LYS A 528 -24.51 -3.79 10.94
#